data_2b952f0f41ec84412f680c8aa336b1a2
#
_entry.id   2b952f0f41ec84412f680c8aa336b1a2
#
_cell.length_a   1.000
_cell.length_b   1.000
_cell.length_c   1.000
_cell.angle_alpha   90.00
_cell.angle_beta   90.00
_cell.angle_gamma   90.00
#
_symmetry.space_group_name_H-M   'P 1'
#
loop_
_entity.id
_entity.type
_entity.pdbx_description
1 polymer ?
#
loop_
_entity_poly.entity_id
_entity_poly.type
_entity_poly.pdbx_seq_one_letter_code
_entity_poly.pdbx_strand_id
1 'polypeptide(L)'
;MSSASGSERHFGEGPLARAAALIYTHLVVELLLLGTTLPGLLLLILLDRDASNIPLAAACALPLGPALSAALYALHHRRRELTDLRPAAAFWRGYRLNFRGALAIWVPWLAWLTIVGVNLAHFSAAGVPGWWAVLLVVVAVAATLVAADALVITSLFSFRAADVARLAASYVGSRPGVTAVASEVVLALLGSVLAAMLLRSCRPMVAEIQREFTA
;
A
#
# COMPACT_ATOMS: atom_id res chain seq x y z
N MET A 1 39.07 -18.07 43.71
CA MET A 1 39.09 -17.36 42.40
C MET A 1 37.66 -17.32 41.91
N SER A 2 37.01 -16.19 42.17
CA SER A 2 35.60 -15.97 41.80
C SER A 2 35.56 -15.39 40.40
N SER A 3 35.08 -16.17 39.44
CA SER A 3 34.82 -15.72 38.08
C SER A 3 33.54 -14.87 38.09
N ALA A 4 33.72 -13.55 38.13
CA ALA A 4 32.67 -12.63 37.82
C ALA A 4 32.34 -12.75 36.33
N SER A 5 31.35 -13.55 35.99
CA SER A 5 30.71 -13.52 34.68
C SER A 5 29.95 -12.20 34.57
N GLY A 6 30.68 -11.17 34.15
CA GLY A 6 30.05 -9.92 33.74
C GLY A 6 29.13 -10.22 32.58
N SER A 7 27.84 -10.12 32.81
CA SER A 7 26.86 -10.08 31.73
C SER A 7 27.19 -8.86 30.87
N GLU A 8 27.91 -9.06 29.79
CA GLU A 8 28.04 -8.07 28.72
C GLU A 8 26.62 -7.80 28.23
N ARG A 9 25.99 -6.76 28.78
CA ARG A 9 24.75 -6.23 28.24
C ARG A 9 25.07 -5.71 26.85
N HIS A 10 24.75 -6.51 25.84
CA HIS A 10 24.82 -6.05 24.45
C HIS A 10 23.96 -4.81 24.33
N PHE A 11 24.61 -3.66 24.16
CA PHE A 11 23.96 -2.40 23.89
C PHE A 11 23.10 -2.59 22.62
N GLY A 12 21.77 -2.51 22.74
CA GLY A 12 20.85 -2.63 21.61
C GLY A 12 19.84 -3.79 21.67
N GLU A 13 19.92 -4.70 22.65
CA GLU A 13 18.99 -5.85 22.76
C GLU A 13 17.74 -5.60 23.65
N GLY A 14 17.64 -4.42 24.27
CA GLY A 14 16.51 -4.08 25.14
C GLY A 14 15.18 -3.89 24.39
N PRO A 15 14.02 -4.02 25.08
CA PRO A 15 12.71 -3.82 24.45
C PRO A 15 12.56 -2.42 23.83
N LEU A 16 13.14 -1.39 24.41
CA LEU A 16 13.17 -0.02 23.86
C LEU A 16 13.98 0.06 22.58
N ALA A 17 15.12 -0.63 22.50
CA ALA A 17 15.94 -0.67 21.30
C ALA A 17 15.19 -1.36 20.15
N ARG A 18 14.48 -2.44 20.43
CA ARG A 18 13.62 -3.13 19.44
C ARG A 18 12.47 -2.25 18.96
N ALA A 19 11.81 -1.52 19.86
CA ALA A 19 10.77 -0.57 19.51
C ALA A 19 11.31 0.58 18.63
N ALA A 20 12.46 1.15 19.00
CA ALA A 20 13.13 2.19 18.21
C ALA A 20 13.51 1.68 16.81
N ALA A 21 14.05 0.45 16.70
CA ALA A 21 14.38 -0.18 15.42
C ALA A 21 13.15 -0.38 14.54
N LEU A 22 12.01 -0.76 15.15
CA LEU A 22 10.74 -0.90 14.47
C LEU A 22 10.25 0.42 13.89
N ILE A 23 10.19 1.46 14.74
CA ILE A 23 9.73 2.80 14.36
C ILE A 23 10.62 3.36 13.25
N TYR A 24 11.95 3.29 13.42
CA TYR A 24 12.90 3.74 12.41
C TYR A 24 12.70 3.03 11.06
N THR A 25 12.61 1.69 11.07
CA THR A 25 12.38 0.92 9.85
C THR A 25 11.08 1.32 9.16
N HIS A 26 10.01 1.50 9.93
CA HIS A 26 8.69 1.89 9.39
C HIS A 26 8.74 3.28 8.76
N LEU A 27 9.30 4.26 9.48
CA LEU A 27 9.46 5.63 8.97
C LEU A 27 10.29 5.70 7.68
N VAL A 28 11.40 4.97 7.61
CA VAL A 28 12.23 4.96 6.38
C VAL A 28 11.50 4.28 5.22
N VAL A 29 10.79 3.18 5.47
CA VAL A 29 10.01 2.48 4.44
C VAL A 29 8.87 3.36 3.94
N GLU A 30 8.14 4.05 4.83
CA GLU A 30 7.08 4.98 4.45
C GLU A 30 7.61 6.18 3.66
N LEU A 31 8.74 6.76 4.07
CA LEU A 31 9.37 7.85 3.34
C LEU A 31 9.76 7.45 1.92
N LEU A 32 10.31 6.24 1.75
CA LEU A 32 10.66 5.70 0.44
C LEU A 32 9.41 5.36 -0.40
N LEU A 33 8.37 4.83 0.24
CA LEU A 33 7.08 4.60 -0.40
C LEU A 33 6.50 5.91 -0.94
N LEU A 34 6.44 6.94 -0.09
CA LEU A 34 6.00 8.29 -0.49
C LEU A 34 6.87 8.86 -1.62
N GLY A 35 8.19 8.78 -1.49
CA GLY A 35 9.12 9.30 -2.49
C GLY A 35 8.97 8.62 -3.86
N THR A 36 8.78 7.30 -3.89
CA THR A 36 8.60 6.54 -5.14
C THR A 36 7.22 6.75 -5.77
N THR A 37 6.19 7.03 -4.97
CA THR A 37 4.82 7.28 -5.45
C THR A 37 4.52 8.75 -5.70
N LEU A 38 5.36 9.66 -5.19
CA LEU A 38 5.19 11.10 -5.26
C LEU A 38 4.89 11.64 -6.67
N PRO A 39 5.58 11.21 -7.75
CA PRO A 39 5.26 11.71 -9.10
C PRO A 39 3.82 11.39 -9.52
N GLY A 40 3.35 10.17 -9.28
CA GLY A 40 1.97 9.78 -9.54
C GLY A 40 0.96 10.54 -8.69
N LEU A 41 1.27 10.75 -7.40
CA LEU A 41 0.42 11.53 -6.50
C LEU A 41 0.31 13.00 -6.91
N LEU A 42 1.40 13.61 -7.35
CA LEU A 42 1.39 14.99 -7.84
C LEU A 42 0.51 15.13 -9.09
N LEU A 43 0.65 14.21 -10.04
CA LEU A 43 -0.21 14.19 -11.23
C LEU A 43 -1.69 13.98 -10.85
N LEU A 44 -1.97 13.07 -9.94
CA LEU A 44 -3.34 12.81 -9.48
C LEU A 44 -3.99 14.03 -8.80
N ILE A 45 -3.20 14.85 -8.12
CA ILE A 45 -3.68 16.08 -7.48
C ILE A 45 -3.98 17.18 -8.50
N LEU A 46 -3.26 17.21 -9.63
CA LEU A 46 -3.45 18.16 -10.71
C LEU A 46 -4.62 17.76 -11.63
N LEU A 47 -5.10 16.53 -11.50
CA LEU A 47 -6.16 16.00 -12.34
C LEU A 47 -7.52 16.49 -11.87
N ASP A 48 -8.34 16.97 -12.78
CA ASP A 48 -9.71 17.34 -12.52
C ASP A 48 -10.56 16.12 -12.15
N ARG A 49 -11.55 16.34 -11.28
CA ARG A 49 -12.49 15.31 -10.82
C ARG A 49 -13.59 15.05 -11.84
N ASP A 50 -13.19 14.61 -13.02
CA ASP A 50 -14.09 14.24 -14.10
C ASP A 50 -14.03 12.74 -14.37
N ALA A 51 -15.15 12.16 -14.79
CA ALA A 51 -15.24 10.71 -15.10
C ALA A 51 -14.31 10.29 -16.23
N SER A 52 -14.03 11.20 -17.20
CA SER A 52 -13.12 10.97 -18.29
C SER A 52 -11.67 10.78 -17.82
N ASN A 53 -11.32 11.29 -16.64
CA ASN A 53 -9.99 11.21 -16.05
C ASN A 53 -9.74 9.92 -15.25
N ILE A 54 -10.74 9.05 -15.07
CA ILE A 54 -10.60 7.78 -14.33
C ILE A 54 -9.43 6.92 -14.86
N PRO A 55 -9.26 6.71 -16.19
CA PRO A 55 -8.12 5.96 -16.71
C PRO A 55 -6.77 6.61 -16.41
N LEU A 56 -6.70 7.94 -16.49
CA LEU A 56 -5.48 8.68 -16.18
C LEU A 56 -5.17 8.64 -14.69
N ALA A 57 -6.17 8.73 -13.82
CA ALA A 57 -6.02 8.54 -12.38
C ALA A 57 -5.47 7.14 -12.04
N ALA A 58 -5.96 6.10 -12.72
CA ALA A 58 -5.42 4.74 -12.57
C ALA A 58 -3.97 4.65 -13.05
N ALA A 59 -3.61 5.32 -14.15
CA ALA A 59 -2.22 5.39 -14.63
C ALA A 59 -1.29 6.07 -13.61
N CYS A 60 -1.75 7.12 -12.93
CA CYS A 60 -1.00 7.79 -11.85
C CYS A 60 -0.74 6.85 -10.65
N ALA A 61 -1.57 5.83 -10.44
CA ALA A 61 -1.43 4.84 -9.38
C ALA A 61 -0.49 3.66 -9.75
N LEU A 62 0.03 3.60 -10.98
CA LEU A 62 0.94 2.51 -11.40
C LEU A 62 2.18 2.33 -10.52
N PRO A 63 2.89 3.40 -10.08
CA PRO A 63 4.08 3.24 -9.25
C PRO A 63 3.79 2.64 -7.86
N LEU A 64 2.54 2.71 -7.40
CA LEU A 64 2.14 2.30 -6.07
C LEU A 64 2.28 0.78 -5.86
N GLY A 65 1.97 -0.05 -6.86
CA GLY A 65 2.10 -1.51 -6.76
C GLY A 65 3.52 -1.99 -6.46
N PRO A 66 4.52 -1.66 -7.29
CA PRO A 66 5.91 -2.00 -7.01
C PRO A 66 6.44 -1.39 -5.70
N ALA A 67 6.02 -0.17 -5.35
CA ALA A 67 6.42 0.49 -4.12
C ALA A 67 5.87 -0.23 -2.87
N LEU A 68 4.60 -0.65 -2.88
CA LEU A 68 3.99 -1.46 -1.83
C LEU A 68 4.68 -2.81 -1.69
N SER A 69 4.96 -3.49 -2.81
CA SER A 69 5.68 -4.77 -2.79
C SER A 69 7.08 -4.61 -2.19
N ALA A 70 7.80 -3.52 -2.51
CA ALA A 70 9.10 -3.21 -1.92
C ALA A 70 9.01 -2.93 -0.42
N ALA A 71 7.98 -2.23 0.03
CA ALA A 71 7.72 -1.94 1.44
C ALA A 71 7.46 -3.24 2.21
N LEU A 72 6.59 -4.12 1.70
CA LEU A 72 6.30 -5.44 2.29
C LEU A 72 7.57 -6.30 2.39
N TYR A 73 8.38 -6.32 1.33
CA TYR A 73 9.66 -7.02 1.33
C TYR A 73 10.62 -6.48 2.40
N ALA A 74 10.76 -5.16 2.51
CA ALA A 74 11.65 -4.52 3.47
C ALA A 74 11.21 -4.78 4.92
N LEU A 75 9.91 -4.73 5.20
CA LEU A 75 9.36 -5.02 6.51
C LEU A 75 9.49 -6.49 6.90
N HIS A 76 9.35 -7.42 5.96
CA HIS A 76 9.53 -8.85 6.21
C HIS A 76 10.98 -9.21 6.49
N HIS A 77 11.93 -8.64 5.72
CA HIS A 77 13.36 -8.91 5.83
C HIS A 77 14.08 -7.99 6.83
N ARG A 78 13.33 -7.31 7.70
CA ARG A 78 13.93 -6.44 8.72
C ARG A 78 14.81 -7.25 9.68
N ARG A 79 16.00 -6.74 9.94
CA ARG A 79 16.85 -7.24 11.00
C ARG A 79 16.45 -6.66 12.36
N ARG A 80 16.60 -7.45 13.42
CA ARG A 80 16.18 -7.06 14.78
C ARG A 80 17.26 -6.27 15.53
N GLU A 81 18.47 -6.22 14.99
CA GLU A 81 19.62 -5.55 15.61
C GLU A 81 19.74 -4.12 15.08
N LEU A 82 19.84 -3.15 16.00
CA LEU A 82 19.97 -1.72 15.66
C LEU A 82 21.23 -1.42 14.84
N THR A 83 22.30 -2.17 15.06
CA THR A 83 23.61 -1.98 14.41
C THR A 83 23.65 -2.34 12.93
N ASP A 84 22.70 -3.15 12.45
CA ASP A 84 22.66 -3.63 11.06
C ASP A 84 21.35 -3.25 10.32
N LEU A 85 20.72 -2.15 10.76
CA LEU A 85 19.50 -1.63 10.13
C LEU A 85 19.80 -0.95 8.80
N ARG A 86 19.39 -1.59 7.71
CA ARG A 86 19.48 -1.03 6.35
C ARG A 86 18.13 -1.10 5.63
N PRO A 87 17.07 -0.46 6.15
CA PRO A 87 15.74 -0.56 5.59
C PRO A 87 15.65 0.00 4.17
N ALA A 88 16.40 1.06 3.86
CA ALA A 88 16.45 1.63 2.52
C ALA A 88 17.06 0.64 1.49
N ALA A 89 18.14 -0.04 1.85
CA ALA A 89 18.76 -1.04 0.97
C ALA A 89 17.82 -2.24 0.75
N ALA A 90 17.09 -2.68 1.79
CA ALA A 90 16.09 -3.73 1.70
C ALA A 90 14.92 -3.32 0.79
N PHE A 91 14.43 -2.08 0.93
CA PHE A 91 13.37 -1.52 0.07
C PHE A 91 13.79 -1.53 -1.41
N TRP A 92 14.95 -0.97 -1.75
CA TRP A 92 15.42 -0.93 -3.13
C TRP A 92 15.70 -2.31 -3.71
N ARG A 93 16.16 -3.25 -2.88
CA ARG A 93 16.32 -4.65 -3.28
C ARG A 93 14.95 -5.26 -3.61
N GLY A 94 13.97 -5.12 -2.73
CA GLY A 94 12.60 -5.60 -2.94
C GLY A 94 11.95 -4.96 -4.17
N TYR A 95 12.15 -3.65 -4.36
CA TYR A 95 11.65 -2.92 -5.52
C TYR A 95 12.14 -3.53 -6.83
N ARG A 96 13.45 -3.79 -6.94
CA ARG A 96 14.05 -4.37 -8.16
C ARG A 96 13.64 -5.82 -8.39
N LEU A 97 13.60 -6.62 -7.32
CA LEU A 97 13.28 -8.05 -7.41
C LEU A 97 11.82 -8.28 -7.81
N ASN A 98 10.91 -7.53 -7.19
CA ASN A 98 9.47 -7.78 -7.32
C ASN A 98 8.79 -6.89 -8.38
N PHE A 99 9.51 -5.97 -9.01
CA PHE A 99 8.95 -4.95 -9.91
C PHE A 99 8.00 -5.54 -10.96
N ARG A 100 8.48 -6.54 -11.73
CA ARG A 100 7.69 -7.18 -12.77
C ARG A 100 6.53 -7.99 -12.22
N GLY A 101 6.74 -8.72 -11.13
CA GLY A 101 5.70 -9.51 -10.47
C GLY A 101 4.59 -8.63 -9.90
N ALA A 102 4.96 -7.55 -9.23
CA ALA A 102 4.01 -6.57 -8.70
C ALA A 102 3.20 -5.90 -9.82
N LEU A 103 3.83 -5.47 -10.91
CA LEU A 103 3.11 -4.90 -12.05
C LEU A 103 2.19 -5.90 -12.74
N ALA A 104 2.58 -7.18 -12.84
CA ALA A 104 1.74 -8.21 -13.45
C ALA A 104 0.42 -8.44 -12.69
N ILE A 105 0.37 -8.10 -11.40
CA ILE A 105 -0.85 -8.15 -10.58
C ILE A 105 -1.54 -6.78 -10.57
N TRP A 106 -0.77 -5.72 -10.38
CA TRP A 106 -1.27 -4.37 -10.16
C TRP A 106 -1.95 -3.77 -11.40
N VAL A 107 -1.35 -3.98 -12.59
CA VAL A 107 -1.89 -3.43 -13.85
C VAL A 107 -3.26 -4.00 -14.21
N PRO A 108 -3.48 -5.34 -14.22
CA PRO A 108 -4.80 -5.90 -14.48
C PRO A 108 -5.84 -5.47 -13.44
N TRP A 109 -5.45 -5.36 -12.16
CA TRP A 109 -6.34 -4.88 -11.11
C TRP A 109 -6.72 -3.41 -11.31
N LEU A 110 -5.78 -2.52 -11.64
CA LEU A 110 -6.07 -1.12 -11.96
C LEU A 110 -6.97 -0.99 -13.20
N ALA A 111 -6.71 -1.77 -14.24
CA ALA A 111 -7.54 -1.80 -15.45
C ALA A 111 -8.97 -2.24 -15.11
N TRP A 112 -9.11 -3.26 -14.28
CA TRP A 112 -10.42 -3.70 -13.78
C TRP A 112 -11.13 -2.61 -12.98
N LEU A 113 -10.45 -1.98 -12.02
CA LEU A 113 -11.01 -0.86 -11.25
C LEU A 113 -11.40 0.33 -12.13
N THR A 114 -10.62 0.60 -13.18
CA THR A 114 -10.94 1.64 -14.16
C THR A 114 -12.28 1.34 -14.84
N ILE A 115 -12.47 0.09 -15.32
CA ILE A 115 -13.71 -0.34 -15.95
C ILE A 115 -14.89 -0.18 -14.96
N VAL A 116 -14.75 -0.67 -13.74
CA VAL A 116 -15.78 -0.54 -12.71
C VAL A 116 -16.06 0.93 -12.39
N GLY A 117 -15.02 1.76 -12.25
CA GLY A 117 -15.14 3.18 -11.95
C GLY A 117 -15.87 3.95 -13.04
N VAL A 118 -15.54 3.71 -14.31
CA VAL A 118 -16.24 4.32 -15.46
C VAL A 118 -17.72 3.90 -15.50
N ASN A 119 -18.01 2.60 -15.27
CA ASN A 119 -19.39 2.12 -15.21
C ASN A 119 -20.19 2.76 -14.07
N LEU A 120 -19.58 2.92 -12.90
CA LEU A 120 -20.23 3.58 -11.76
C LEU A 120 -20.45 5.07 -12.02
N ALA A 121 -19.48 5.76 -12.65
CA ALA A 121 -19.60 7.17 -12.98
C ALA A 121 -20.75 7.46 -13.97
N HIS A 122 -21.04 6.55 -14.90
CA HIS A 122 -22.12 6.68 -15.88
C HIS A 122 -23.36 5.87 -15.52
N PHE A 123 -23.46 5.39 -14.29
CA PHE A 123 -24.52 4.48 -13.86
C PHE A 123 -25.92 5.07 -14.01
N SER A 124 -26.11 6.35 -13.65
CA SER A 124 -27.39 7.03 -13.76
C SER A 124 -27.89 7.17 -15.22
N ALA A 125 -26.94 7.32 -16.16
CA ALA A 125 -27.26 7.42 -17.58
C ALA A 125 -27.65 6.08 -18.20
N ALA A 126 -27.22 4.96 -17.60
CA ALA A 126 -27.49 3.62 -18.12
C ALA A 126 -28.93 3.12 -17.87
N GLY A 127 -29.69 3.77 -16.97
CA GLY A 127 -31.08 3.41 -16.67
C GLY A 127 -31.27 2.01 -16.04
N VAL A 128 -30.20 1.40 -15.51
CA VAL A 128 -30.25 0.07 -14.90
C VAL A 128 -30.65 0.12 -13.42
N PRO A 129 -31.25 -0.95 -12.87
CA PRO A 129 -31.66 -0.99 -11.46
C PRO A 129 -30.49 -0.80 -10.50
N GLY A 130 -30.70 -0.06 -9.39
CA GLY A 130 -29.66 0.35 -8.43
C GLY A 130 -28.86 -0.79 -7.80
N TRP A 131 -29.42 -2.01 -7.73
CA TRP A 131 -28.70 -3.18 -7.19
C TRP A 131 -27.47 -3.58 -8.03
N TRP A 132 -27.41 -3.23 -9.31
CA TRP A 132 -26.23 -3.45 -10.15
C TRP A 132 -25.02 -2.63 -9.67
N ALA A 133 -25.24 -1.40 -9.18
CA ALA A 133 -24.16 -0.60 -8.60
C ALA A 133 -23.58 -1.28 -7.35
N VAL A 134 -24.45 -1.83 -6.50
CA VAL A 134 -24.04 -2.58 -5.31
C VAL A 134 -23.21 -3.80 -5.71
N LEU A 135 -23.65 -4.55 -6.73
CA LEU A 135 -22.93 -5.70 -7.24
C LEU A 135 -21.54 -5.31 -7.77
N LEU A 136 -21.45 -4.23 -8.54
CA LEU A 136 -20.14 -3.71 -9.04
C LEU A 136 -19.19 -3.37 -7.90
N VAL A 137 -19.68 -2.70 -6.85
CA VAL A 137 -18.89 -2.38 -5.66
C VAL A 137 -18.43 -3.63 -4.94
N VAL A 138 -19.31 -4.62 -4.72
CA VAL A 138 -18.96 -5.88 -4.07
C VAL A 138 -17.86 -6.62 -4.85
N VAL A 139 -18.01 -6.69 -6.17
CA VAL A 139 -17.00 -7.33 -7.04
C VAL A 139 -15.68 -6.57 -7.04
N ALA A 140 -15.72 -5.20 -7.01
CA ALA A 140 -14.53 -4.37 -6.90
C ALA A 140 -13.79 -4.62 -5.57
N VAL A 141 -14.53 -4.69 -4.46
CA VAL A 141 -13.96 -5.00 -3.14
C VAL A 141 -13.33 -6.40 -3.14
N ALA A 142 -14.04 -7.42 -3.62
CA ALA A 142 -13.51 -8.79 -3.71
C ALA A 142 -12.23 -8.85 -4.56
N ALA A 143 -12.21 -8.18 -5.73
CA ALA A 143 -11.02 -8.10 -6.58
C ALA A 143 -9.86 -7.38 -5.89
N THR A 144 -10.15 -6.36 -5.08
CA THR A 144 -9.12 -5.61 -4.32
C THR A 144 -8.51 -6.49 -3.22
N LEU A 145 -9.31 -7.28 -2.51
CA LEU A 145 -8.82 -8.25 -1.52
C LEU A 145 -7.90 -9.30 -2.15
N VAL A 146 -8.32 -9.86 -3.30
CA VAL A 146 -7.49 -10.81 -4.06
C VAL A 146 -6.17 -10.16 -4.51
N ALA A 147 -6.22 -8.91 -4.99
CA ALA A 147 -5.02 -8.19 -5.42
C ALA A 147 -4.07 -7.90 -4.25
N ALA A 148 -4.61 -7.55 -3.07
CA ALA A 148 -3.82 -7.34 -1.86
C ALA A 148 -3.10 -8.62 -1.43
N ASP A 149 -3.81 -9.74 -1.34
CA ASP A 149 -3.22 -11.05 -1.02
C ASP A 149 -2.16 -11.45 -2.06
N ALA A 150 -2.47 -11.28 -3.35
CA ALA A 150 -1.54 -11.57 -4.44
C ALA A 150 -0.27 -10.71 -4.35
N LEU A 151 -0.40 -9.43 -3.99
CA LEU A 151 0.74 -8.54 -3.81
C LEU A 151 1.63 -8.98 -2.63
N VAL A 152 1.02 -9.37 -1.50
CA VAL A 152 1.76 -9.92 -0.34
C VAL A 152 2.50 -11.20 -0.74
N ILE A 153 1.84 -12.15 -1.39
CA ILE A 153 2.45 -13.41 -1.81
C ILE A 153 3.62 -13.15 -2.78
N THR A 154 3.44 -12.28 -3.78
CA THR A 154 4.50 -11.94 -4.74
C THR A 154 5.66 -11.20 -4.09
N SER A 155 5.41 -10.43 -3.02
CA SER A 155 6.45 -9.70 -2.30
C SER A 155 7.35 -10.61 -1.47
N LEU A 156 6.82 -11.75 -1.02
CA LEU A 156 7.51 -12.67 -0.12
C LEU A 156 8.02 -13.93 -0.81
N PHE A 157 7.40 -14.31 -1.93
CA PHE A 157 7.68 -15.55 -2.64
C PHE A 157 7.84 -15.33 -4.15
N SER A 158 8.72 -16.09 -4.78
CA SER A 158 8.98 -16.01 -6.23
C SER A 158 8.12 -17.02 -7.01
N PHE A 159 6.80 -16.82 -7.03
CA PHE A 159 5.87 -17.62 -7.84
C PHE A 159 5.51 -16.92 -9.17
N ARG A 160 4.95 -17.67 -10.11
CA ARG A 160 4.37 -17.11 -11.34
C ARG A 160 3.08 -16.35 -11.00
N ALA A 161 2.86 -15.19 -11.62
CA ALA A 161 1.68 -14.34 -11.33
C ALA A 161 0.33 -15.08 -11.44
N ALA A 162 0.19 -16.03 -12.38
CA ALA A 162 -1.02 -16.85 -12.51
C ALA A 162 -1.25 -17.79 -11.32
N ASP A 163 -0.18 -18.37 -10.76
CA ASP A 163 -0.28 -19.25 -9.60
C ASP A 163 -0.57 -18.45 -8.34
N VAL A 164 0.05 -17.25 -8.23
CA VAL A 164 -0.22 -16.28 -7.15
C VAL A 164 -1.69 -15.86 -7.16
N ALA A 165 -2.25 -15.51 -8.34
CA ALA A 165 -3.64 -15.09 -8.45
C ALA A 165 -4.62 -16.22 -8.04
N ARG A 166 -4.36 -17.44 -8.46
CA ARG A 166 -5.17 -18.62 -8.04
C ARG A 166 -5.07 -18.87 -6.55
N LEU A 167 -3.87 -18.80 -6.00
CA LEU A 167 -3.62 -18.97 -4.57
C LEU A 167 -4.34 -17.90 -3.76
N ALA A 168 -4.17 -16.62 -4.12
CA ALA A 168 -4.84 -15.50 -3.47
C ALA A 168 -6.37 -15.65 -3.50
N ALA A 169 -6.95 -15.99 -4.65
CA ALA A 169 -8.38 -16.24 -4.77
C ALA A 169 -8.86 -17.39 -3.86
N SER A 170 -8.05 -18.44 -3.70
CA SER A 170 -8.37 -19.54 -2.79
C SER A 170 -8.31 -19.13 -1.30
N TYR A 171 -7.40 -18.23 -0.93
CA TYR A 171 -7.29 -17.72 0.44
C TYR A 171 -8.49 -16.84 0.83
N VAL A 172 -8.96 -15.96 -0.06
CA VAL A 172 -10.16 -15.15 0.17
C VAL A 172 -11.37 -16.04 0.51
N GLY A 173 -11.53 -17.17 -0.20
CA GLY A 173 -12.64 -18.09 0.04
C GLY A 173 -12.46 -19.02 1.24
N SER A 174 -11.24 -19.46 1.53
CA SER A 174 -10.98 -20.51 2.54
C SER A 174 -10.51 -19.98 3.88
N ARG A 175 -9.82 -18.83 3.91
CA ARG A 175 -9.22 -18.25 5.11
C ARG A 175 -9.37 -16.72 5.16
N PRO A 176 -10.61 -16.20 5.32
CA PRO A 176 -10.87 -14.76 5.28
C PRO A 176 -10.10 -13.96 6.34
N GLY A 177 -9.74 -14.58 7.47
CA GLY A 177 -8.93 -13.93 8.50
C GLY A 177 -7.50 -13.60 8.03
N VAL A 178 -6.87 -14.47 7.21
CA VAL A 178 -5.54 -14.20 6.65
C VAL A 178 -5.60 -13.06 5.64
N THR A 179 -6.63 -13.07 4.80
CA THR A 179 -6.90 -11.99 3.83
C THR A 179 -7.13 -10.65 4.54
N ALA A 180 -7.89 -10.64 5.64
CA ALA A 180 -8.11 -9.44 6.45
C ALA A 180 -6.78 -8.86 6.96
N VAL A 181 -5.90 -9.69 7.55
CA VAL A 181 -4.59 -9.25 8.03
C VAL A 181 -3.71 -8.74 6.90
N ALA A 182 -3.68 -9.42 5.75
CA ALA A 182 -2.93 -8.98 4.57
C ALA A 182 -3.42 -7.62 4.07
N SER A 183 -4.75 -7.43 4.02
CA SER A 183 -5.38 -6.17 3.63
C SER A 183 -5.08 -5.05 4.62
N GLU A 184 -5.08 -5.32 5.92
CA GLU A 184 -4.71 -4.33 6.95
C GLU A 184 -3.26 -3.87 6.80
N VAL A 185 -2.33 -4.77 6.54
CA VAL A 185 -0.91 -4.40 6.32
C VAL A 185 -0.76 -3.52 5.08
N VAL A 186 -1.44 -3.86 3.98
CA VAL A 186 -1.43 -3.04 2.76
C VAL A 186 -2.08 -1.68 3.02
N LEU A 187 -3.21 -1.64 3.73
CA LEU A 187 -3.91 -0.39 4.08
C LEU A 187 -3.09 0.47 5.04
N ALA A 188 -2.39 -0.12 6.02
CA ALA A 188 -1.51 0.61 6.92
C ALA A 188 -0.36 1.28 6.15
N LEU A 189 0.24 0.59 5.17
CA LEU A 189 1.26 1.15 4.30
C LEU A 189 0.71 2.24 3.35
N LEU A 190 -0.56 2.11 2.94
CA LEU A 190 -1.25 3.15 2.17
C LEU A 190 -1.69 4.32 3.03
N GLY A 191 -1.80 4.14 4.34
CA GLY A 191 -2.34 5.13 5.27
C GLY A 191 -1.56 6.44 5.24
N SER A 192 -0.23 6.40 5.15
CA SER A 192 0.62 7.59 5.03
C SER A 192 0.36 8.35 3.73
N VAL A 193 0.18 7.62 2.62
CA VAL A 193 -0.14 8.18 1.30
C VAL A 193 -1.53 8.82 1.31
N LEU A 194 -2.52 8.11 1.87
CA LEU A 194 -3.89 8.61 1.99
C LEU A 194 -3.99 9.81 2.94
N ALA A 195 -3.27 9.79 4.07
CA ALA A 195 -3.22 10.91 5.00
C ALA A 195 -2.64 12.17 4.34
N ALA A 196 -1.57 12.04 3.55
CA ALA A 196 -1.00 13.15 2.81
C ALA A 196 -2.00 13.74 1.79
N MET A 197 -2.79 12.89 1.12
CA MET A 197 -3.86 13.32 0.20
C MET A 197 -5.01 14.02 0.93
N LEU A 198 -5.47 13.47 2.05
CA LEU A 198 -6.55 14.04 2.86
C LEU A 198 -6.16 15.41 3.45
N LEU A 199 -4.96 15.53 4.02
CA LEU A 199 -4.44 16.80 4.56
C LEU A 199 -4.43 17.89 3.49
N ARG A 200 -4.10 17.55 2.24
CA ARG A 200 -4.16 18.52 1.15
C ARG A 200 -5.58 18.88 0.74
N SER A 201 -6.50 17.91 0.73
CA SER A 201 -7.92 18.16 0.44
C SER A 201 -8.58 19.07 1.49
N CYS A 202 -8.08 19.06 2.74
CA CYS A 202 -8.56 19.93 3.81
C CYS A 202 -7.92 21.33 3.81
N ARG A 203 -6.86 21.59 3.05
CA ARG A 203 -6.21 22.93 2.99
C ARG A 203 -7.14 24.08 2.64
N PRO A 204 -8.04 24.00 1.64
CA PRO A 204 -8.94 25.10 1.35
C PRO A 204 -9.88 25.39 2.53
N MET A 205 -10.39 24.37 3.20
CA MET A 205 -11.24 24.51 4.38
C MET A 205 -10.50 25.15 5.57
N VAL A 206 -9.25 24.74 5.80
CA VAL A 206 -8.39 25.33 6.86
C VAL A 206 -8.07 26.80 6.54
N ALA A 207 -7.83 27.13 5.27
CA ALA A 207 -7.56 28.52 4.85
C ALA A 207 -8.80 29.41 4.97
N GLU A 208 -9.99 28.85 4.77
CA GLU A 208 -11.26 29.56 4.93
C GLU A 208 -11.57 29.84 6.40
N ILE A 209 -11.39 28.83 7.26
CA ILE A 209 -11.50 28.98 8.72
C ILE A 209 -10.50 30.01 9.25
N GLN A 210 -9.25 29.98 8.80
CA GLN A 210 -8.24 30.97 9.21
C GLN A 210 -8.62 32.40 8.81
N ARG A 211 -9.27 32.61 7.66
CA ARG A 211 -9.75 33.93 7.22
C ARG A 211 -10.89 34.46 8.10
N GLU A 212 -11.80 33.58 8.52
CA GLU A 212 -12.91 33.95 9.39
C GLU A 212 -12.49 34.29 10.81
N PHE A 213 -11.42 33.65 11.33
CA PHE A 213 -10.92 33.91 12.69
C PHE A 213 -9.83 35.00 12.78
N THR A 214 -9.33 35.51 11.64
CA THR A 214 -8.32 36.58 11.61
C THR A 214 -8.86 37.91 11.09
N ALA A 215 -10.15 37.99 10.77
CA ALA A 215 -10.91 39.20 10.45
C ALA A 215 -11.71 39.68 11.67
#